data_54c3afeeb83dd8a02050dfb4e3103b21
#
_entry.id   54c3afeeb83dd8a02050dfb4e3103b21
#
_cell.length_a   1.000
_cell.length_b   1.000
_cell.length_c   1.000
_cell.angle_alpha   90.00
_cell.angle_beta   90.00
_cell.angle_gamma   90.00
#
_symmetry.space_group_name_H-M   'P 1'
#
loop_
_entity.id
_entity.type
_entity.pdbx_description
1 polymer ?
#
loop_
_entity_poly.entity_id
_entity_poly.type
_entity_poly.pdbx_seq_one_letter_code
_entity_poly.pdbx_strand_id
1 'polypeptide(L)'
;MAKLTTKCIENVKPAAVRREIPDSACRGLYLVVQPTGRKAWAVRYRFKGTTRKLTLDSGLTLAEARKAATAALHELERGNDPAALKFDARAKAAQAAADRERDTVEALVNEFIEHHAKRKTRRNSWKQTEHVFHKIVLPVWRGRIIHDVERRHIRELVENVAVDRPVLANRTLAHLSKFFNWLCERDVIKASPCAGVKPPAKEQARDRVLNDDEIKTLWRACGTVDPLAGPAIQLMLLTGQRCGEVVGMRRSEISGDVWTLLPERTKNKQRHEVPLSRQALAIIDAIPGVDEDYLFTSSPTRRLGNMAPVKVALDTHMKPAQPWVLHDLRRTVASGMARLGVRLPVIEKVLNHVSGSFRGLVGVYQRHEYAAEKRDALQRWANHVEGFVTGKAAGDKIVQMTARR
;
A
#
# COMPACT_ATOMS: atom_id res chain seq x y z
N MET A 1 37.44 32.69 53.25
CA MET A 1 37.17 32.08 51.95
C MET A 1 37.57 33.03 50.84
N ALA A 2 38.37 32.60 49.89
CA ALA A 2 38.86 33.49 48.82
C ALA A 2 37.80 33.67 47.71
N LYS A 3 37.74 34.90 47.17
CA LYS A 3 36.91 35.19 45.99
C LYS A 3 37.54 34.51 44.77
N LEU A 4 36.79 33.65 44.09
CA LEU A 4 37.27 33.03 42.84
C LEU A 4 37.43 34.10 41.76
N THR A 5 38.54 34.01 41.03
CA THR A 5 38.81 34.83 39.82
C THR A 5 39.12 33.92 38.63
N THR A 6 38.96 34.40 37.41
CA THR A 6 39.27 33.63 36.23
C THR A 6 40.69 33.06 36.23
N LYS A 7 41.66 33.91 36.59
CA LYS A 7 43.10 33.51 36.74
C LYS A 7 43.29 32.42 37.80
N CYS A 8 42.54 32.49 38.92
CA CYS A 8 42.59 31.45 39.96
C CYS A 8 42.03 30.11 39.45
N ILE A 9 40.92 30.14 38.70
CA ILE A 9 40.29 28.92 38.13
C ILE A 9 41.21 28.26 37.12
N GLU A 10 41.86 29.04 36.25
CA GLU A 10 42.82 28.52 35.27
C GLU A 10 43.99 27.79 35.93
N ASN A 11 44.54 28.36 36.98
CA ASN A 11 45.73 27.87 37.66
C ASN A 11 45.47 26.74 38.68
N VAL A 12 44.24 26.40 38.99
CA VAL A 12 43.94 25.29 39.92
C VAL A 12 44.38 23.97 39.30
N LYS A 13 45.37 23.32 39.90
CA LYS A 13 45.89 22.00 39.55
C LYS A 13 44.99 20.91 40.15
N PRO A 14 44.81 19.77 39.45
CA PRO A 14 44.15 18.60 39.99
C PRO A 14 44.94 18.04 41.19
N ALA A 15 44.26 17.35 42.09
CA ALA A 15 44.85 16.64 43.23
C ALA A 15 44.40 15.17 43.17
N ALA A 16 45.06 14.32 43.98
CA ALA A 16 44.73 12.90 44.06
C ALA A 16 43.25 12.63 44.44
N VAL A 17 42.61 13.58 45.14
CA VAL A 17 41.20 13.53 45.50
C VAL A 17 40.44 14.72 44.90
N ARG A 18 39.17 14.54 44.71
CA ARG A 18 38.26 15.60 44.26
C ARG A 18 38.30 16.80 45.22
N ARG A 19 38.52 17.99 44.69
CA ARG A 19 38.50 19.23 45.41
C ARG A 19 37.24 20.04 45.12
N GLU A 20 36.67 20.66 46.16
CA GLU A 20 35.54 21.58 46.05
C GLU A 20 35.92 22.91 46.65
N ILE A 21 36.04 23.94 45.85
CA ILE A 21 36.51 25.26 46.22
C ILE A 21 35.33 26.23 46.23
N PRO A 22 34.89 26.76 47.39
CA PRO A 22 33.76 27.69 47.44
C PRO A 22 34.11 29.05 46.86
N ASP A 23 33.12 29.68 46.21
CA ASP A 23 33.23 31.07 45.78
C ASP A 23 32.66 32.01 46.86
N SER A 24 33.52 32.86 47.47
CA SER A 24 33.04 33.80 48.49
C SER A 24 32.12 34.91 47.91
N ALA A 25 32.17 35.17 46.63
CA ALA A 25 31.34 36.18 45.98
C ALA A 25 29.93 35.69 45.58
N CYS A 26 29.68 34.34 45.62
CA CYS A 26 28.38 33.76 45.33
C CYS A 26 28.10 32.65 46.32
N ARG A 27 27.14 32.87 47.21
CA ARG A 27 26.78 31.92 48.26
C ARG A 27 26.35 30.57 47.66
N GLY A 28 26.95 29.49 48.17
CA GLY A 28 26.60 28.12 47.72
C GLY A 28 27.25 27.68 46.41
N LEU A 29 27.94 28.54 45.67
CA LEU A 29 28.65 28.15 44.45
C LEU A 29 30.03 27.56 44.79
N TYR A 30 30.37 26.44 44.15
CA TYR A 30 31.61 25.70 44.26
C TYR A 30 32.21 25.39 42.90
N LEU A 31 33.52 25.61 42.77
CA LEU A 31 34.30 25.00 41.70
C LEU A 31 34.70 23.59 42.12
N VAL A 32 34.29 22.60 41.33
CA VAL A 32 34.61 21.20 41.56
C VAL A 32 35.71 20.80 40.58
N VAL A 33 36.86 20.38 41.11
CA VAL A 33 38.01 19.93 40.32
C VAL A 33 38.19 18.43 40.56
N GLN A 34 38.05 17.66 39.51
CA GLN A 34 38.22 16.20 39.54
C GLN A 34 39.72 15.83 39.51
N PRO A 35 40.11 14.65 39.97
CA PRO A 35 41.50 14.16 39.87
C PRO A 35 41.99 14.13 38.40
N THR A 36 41.08 13.93 37.42
CA THR A 36 41.38 13.98 36.00
C THR A 36 41.65 15.38 35.45
N GLY A 37 41.58 16.42 36.28
CA GLY A 37 41.73 17.82 35.87
C GLY A 37 40.43 18.45 35.34
N ARG A 38 39.33 17.69 35.17
CA ARG A 38 38.06 18.24 34.73
C ARG A 38 37.48 19.18 35.78
N LYS A 39 37.12 20.40 35.36
CA LYS A 39 36.51 21.43 36.20
C LYS A 39 35.01 21.50 35.93
N ALA A 40 34.19 21.64 36.95
CA ALA A 40 32.75 21.79 36.89
C ALA A 40 32.23 22.71 37.99
N TRP A 41 31.08 23.28 37.77
CA TRP A 41 30.42 24.12 38.76
C TRP A 41 29.32 23.36 39.49
N ALA A 42 29.14 23.64 40.79
CA ALA A 42 28.04 23.10 41.55
C ALA A 42 27.52 24.12 42.58
N VAL A 43 26.22 24.06 42.85
CA VAL A 43 25.59 24.87 43.89
C VAL A 43 25.18 23.94 45.05
N ARG A 44 25.60 24.23 46.25
CA ARG A 44 25.14 23.56 47.48
C ARG A 44 24.12 24.45 48.19
N TYR A 45 23.00 23.86 48.55
CA TYR A 45 21.89 24.55 49.20
C TYR A 45 21.19 23.61 50.20
N ARG A 46 20.34 24.14 51.02
CA ARG A 46 19.46 23.38 51.94
C ARG A 46 18.02 23.45 51.43
N PHE A 47 17.37 22.32 51.28
CA PHE A 47 15.96 22.23 50.92
C PHE A 47 15.24 21.30 51.90
N LYS A 48 14.18 21.81 52.56
CA LYS A 48 13.41 21.09 53.59
C LYS A 48 14.33 20.39 54.63
N GLY A 49 15.31 21.12 55.15
CA GLY A 49 16.24 20.61 56.16
C GLY A 49 17.41 19.76 55.64
N THR A 50 17.38 19.30 54.41
CA THR A 50 18.40 18.41 53.80
C THR A 50 19.37 19.21 52.93
N THR A 51 20.69 18.92 53.04
CA THR A 51 21.71 19.50 52.16
C THR A 51 21.65 18.81 50.77
N ARG A 52 21.48 19.62 49.74
CA ARG A 52 21.45 19.16 48.33
C ARG A 52 22.53 19.84 47.49
N LYS A 53 22.82 19.25 46.34
CA LYS A 53 23.81 19.72 45.39
C LYS A 53 23.23 19.72 43.97
N LEU A 54 23.30 20.86 43.33
CA LEU A 54 22.99 21.02 41.89
C LEU A 54 24.29 21.13 41.11
N THR A 55 24.56 20.24 40.20
CA THR A 55 25.65 20.39 39.23
C THR A 55 25.17 21.28 38.09
N LEU A 56 25.89 22.37 37.83
CA LEU A 56 25.60 23.27 36.72
C LEU A 56 26.08 22.68 35.39
N ASP A 57 25.71 23.31 34.27
CA ASP A 57 26.12 22.83 32.96
C ASP A 57 27.64 22.94 32.75
N SER A 58 28.18 22.11 31.88
CA SER A 58 29.63 22.09 31.57
C SER A 58 30.00 23.30 30.71
N GLY A 59 31.22 23.81 30.88
CA GLY A 59 31.77 24.88 30.03
C GLY A 59 31.40 26.30 30.44
N LEU A 60 30.66 26.50 31.54
CA LEU A 60 30.29 27.83 32.02
C LEU A 60 31.54 28.61 32.48
N THR A 61 31.63 29.87 32.07
CA THR A 61 32.54 30.86 32.63
C THR A 61 32.18 31.16 34.10
N LEU A 62 33.07 31.79 34.84
CA LEU A 62 32.77 32.19 36.22
C LEU A 62 31.56 33.11 36.33
N ALA A 63 31.39 34.05 35.39
CA ALA A 63 30.25 34.98 35.36
C ALA A 63 28.93 34.23 35.12
N GLU A 64 28.93 33.33 34.16
CA GLU A 64 27.74 32.48 33.84
C GLU A 64 27.41 31.55 35.01
N ALA A 65 28.41 30.94 35.64
CA ALA A 65 28.23 30.07 36.80
C ALA A 65 27.61 30.82 37.99
N ARG A 66 28.05 32.06 38.25
CA ARG A 66 27.44 32.93 39.27
C ARG A 66 25.98 33.26 38.92
N LYS A 67 25.70 33.63 37.67
CA LYS A 67 24.33 33.90 37.19
C LYS A 67 23.43 32.68 37.35
N ALA A 68 23.89 31.49 36.96
CA ALA A 68 23.15 30.23 37.09
C ALA A 68 22.95 29.85 38.59
N ALA A 69 23.93 30.07 39.43
CA ALA A 69 23.82 29.84 40.85
C ALA A 69 22.78 30.76 41.52
N THR A 70 22.81 32.05 41.19
CA THR A 70 21.80 33.01 41.67
C THR A 70 20.39 32.63 41.21
N ALA A 71 20.20 32.23 39.94
CA ALA A 71 18.92 31.74 39.45
C ALA A 71 18.42 30.50 40.21
N ALA A 72 19.33 29.54 40.49
CA ALA A 72 18.98 28.36 41.27
C ALA A 72 18.58 28.70 42.72
N LEU A 73 19.23 29.69 43.35
CA LEU A 73 18.87 30.14 44.68
C LEU A 73 17.53 30.88 44.72
N HIS A 74 17.19 31.65 43.66
CA HIS A 74 15.87 32.25 43.53
C HIS A 74 14.76 31.23 43.41
N GLU A 75 14.97 30.11 42.69
CA GLU A 75 13.97 29.03 42.64
C GLU A 75 13.79 28.38 44.04
N LEU A 76 14.89 28.26 44.80
CA LEU A 76 14.83 27.79 46.17
C LEU A 76 13.98 28.70 47.08
N GLU A 77 14.13 30.03 46.96
CA GLU A 77 13.32 31.04 47.69
C GLU A 77 11.83 30.94 47.34
N ARG A 78 11.49 30.53 46.11
CA ARG A 78 10.13 30.25 45.65
C ARG A 78 9.59 28.90 46.15
N GLY A 79 10.38 28.15 46.94
CA GLY A 79 9.98 26.85 47.47
C GLY A 79 10.20 25.67 46.53
N ASN A 80 10.88 25.89 45.42
CA ASN A 80 11.20 24.85 44.43
C ASN A 80 12.58 24.25 44.69
N ASP A 81 12.78 22.95 44.44
CA ASP A 81 14.09 22.32 44.48
C ASP A 81 14.78 22.43 43.11
N PRO A 82 15.85 23.23 42.96
CA PRO A 82 16.50 23.43 41.68
C PRO A 82 17.08 22.16 41.06
N ALA A 83 17.51 21.18 41.87
CA ALA A 83 18.01 19.90 41.36
C ALA A 83 16.87 19.02 40.81
N ALA A 84 15.73 19.03 41.47
CA ALA A 84 14.54 18.32 40.99
C ALA A 84 14.03 18.96 39.69
N LEU A 85 13.91 20.28 39.62
CA LEU A 85 13.50 20.99 38.39
C LEU A 85 14.42 20.66 37.21
N LYS A 86 15.73 20.64 37.41
CA LYS A 86 16.69 20.27 36.36
C LYS A 86 16.52 18.80 35.91
N PHE A 87 16.32 17.89 36.87
CA PHE A 87 16.08 16.48 36.59
C PHE A 87 14.78 16.28 35.77
N ASP A 88 13.70 16.92 36.21
CA ASP A 88 12.38 16.84 35.53
C ASP A 88 12.44 17.44 34.11
N ALA A 89 13.13 18.58 33.97
CA ALA A 89 13.33 19.20 32.64
C ALA A 89 14.13 18.27 31.70
N ARG A 90 15.15 17.59 32.21
CA ARG A 90 15.94 16.62 31.46
C ARG A 90 15.14 15.38 31.11
N ALA A 91 14.34 14.86 32.04
CA ALA A 91 13.47 13.73 31.82
C ALA A 91 12.39 14.05 30.75
N LYS A 92 11.77 15.24 30.86
CA LYS A 92 10.81 15.71 29.84
C LYS A 92 11.44 15.88 28.45
N ALA A 93 12.68 16.43 28.39
CA ALA A 93 13.39 16.56 27.12
C ALA A 93 13.76 15.20 26.51
N ALA A 94 14.19 14.25 27.33
CA ALA A 94 14.47 12.88 26.87
C ALA A 94 13.20 12.16 26.38
N GLN A 95 12.08 12.31 27.10
CA GLN A 95 10.80 11.77 26.69
C GLN A 95 10.32 12.38 25.38
N ALA A 96 10.40 13.71 25.24
CA ALA A 96 10.04 14.41 24.01
C ALA A 96 10.92 13.99 22.81
N ALA A 97 12.20 13.69 23.05
CA ALA A 97 13.09 13.18 22.01
C ALA A 97 12.72 11.74 21.59
N ALA A 98 12.41 10.87 22.55
CA ALA A 98 11.96 9.51 22.30
C ALA A 98 10.60 9.49 21.57
N ASP A 99 9.65 10.35 21.96
CA ASP A 99 8.37 10.49 21.28
C ASP A 99 8.55 10.99 19.84
N ARG A 100 9.45 11.94 19.60
CA ARG A 100 9.80 12.41 18.25
C ARG A 100 10.38 11.29 17.38
N GLU A 101 11.26 10.47 17.90
CA GLU A 101 11.84 9.35 17.15
C GLU A 101 10.77 8.30 16.81
N ARG A 102 9.85 8.02 17.73
CA ARG A 102 8.71 7.11 17.51
C ARG A 102 7.73 7.66 16.49
N ASP A 103 7.53 8.96 16.42
CA ASP A 103 6.58 9.63 15.54
C ASP A 103 7.20 10.03 14.18
N THR A 104 8.28 9.39 13.76
CA THR A 104 8.81 9.56 12.40
C THR A 104 7.89 8.90 11.37
N VAL A 105 7.82 9.48 10.16
CA VAL A 105 7.04 8.92 9.05
C VAL A 105 7.45 7.47 8.77
N GLU A 106 8.74 7.14 8.83
CA GLU A 106 9.24 5.78 8.59
C GLU A 106 8.73 4.78 9.64
N ALA A 107 8.83 5.10 10.92
CA ALA A 107 8.37 4.23 12.01
C ALA A 107 6.86 3.96 11.90
N LEU A 108 6.07 5.01 11.69
CA LEU A 108 4.61 4.91 11.58
C LEU A 108 4.15 4.23 10.28
N VAL A 109 4.85 4.40 9.16
CA VAL A 109 4.59 3.65 7.92
C VAL A 109 4.82 2.16 8.11
N ASN A 110 5.93 1.77 8.76
CA ASN A 110 6.20 0.36 9.04
C ASN A 110 5.13 -0.24 9.96
N GLU A 111 4.73 0.48 11.01
CA GLU A 111 3.63 0.07 11.90
C GLU A 111 2.30 -0.08 11.12
N PHE A 112 1.95 0.88 10.27
CA PHE A 112 0.76 0.83 9.43
C PHE A 112 0.76 -0.39 8.50
N ILE A 113 1.89 -0.69 7.86
CA ILE A 113 2.02 -1.84 6.97
C ILE A 113 1.81 -3.14 7.76
N GLU A 114 2.50 -3.32 8.89
CA GLU A 114 2.44 -4.55 9.69
C GLU A 114 1.07 -4.74 10.37
N HIS A 115 0.56 -3.73 11.03
CA HIS A 115 -0.60 -3.87 11.89
C HIS A 115 -1.94 -3.55 11.21
N HIS A 116 -1.94 -2.82 10.08
CA HIS A 116 -3.16 -2.50 9.35
C HIS A 116 -3.19 -3.10 7.94
N ALA A 117 -2.21 -2.78 7.08
CA ALA A 117 -2.29 -3.18 5.68
C ALA A 117 -2.24 -4.71 5.51
N LYS A 118 -1.27 -5.40 6.11
CA LYS A 118 -1.12 -6.86 6.03
C LYS A 118 -2.31 -7.61 6.64
N ARG A 119 -2.87 -7.11 7.75
CA ARG A 119 -3.97 -7.79 8.46
C ARG A 119 -5.33 -7.57 7.81
N LYS A 120 -5.60 -6.38 7.27
CA LYS A 120 -6.92 -6.00 6.76
C LYS A 120 -7.08 -6.08 5.25
N THR A 121 -5.98 -6.31 4.50
CA THR A 121 -6.06 -6.34 3.04
C THR A 121 -5.45 -7.60 2.44
N ARG A 122 -5.84 -7.93 1.20
CA ARG A 122 -5.27 -9.07 0.47
C ARG A 122 -3.79 -8.83 0.15
N ARG A 123 -3.05 -9.94 -0.04
CA ARG A 123 -1.60 -9.92 -0.32
C ARG A 123 -1.17 -8.92 -1.39
N ASN A 124 -1.86 -8.87 -2.52
CA ASN A 124 -1.52 -7.94 -3.59
C ASN A 124 -1.80 -6.47 -3.22
N SER A 125 -2.83 -6.23 -2.42
CA SER A 125 -3.18 -4.86 -1.99
C SER A 125 -2.18 -4.30 -0.99
N TRP A 126 -1.77 -5.07 0.04
CA TRP A 126 -0.79 -4.57 0.99
C TRP A 126 0.61 -4.45 0.38
N LYS A 127 1.01 -5.36 -0.54
CA LYS A 127 2.26 -5.22 -1.29
C LYS A 127 2.29 -3.95 -2.13
N GLN A 128 1.15 -3.58 -2.71
CA GLN A 128 1.02 -2.33 -3.46
C GLN A 128 1.14 -1.11 -2.55
N THR A 129 0.51 -1.16 -1.36
CA THR A 129 0.67 -0.15 -0.31
C THR A 129 2.14 -0.02 0.11
N GLU A 130 2.78 -1.12 0.46
CA GLU A 130 4.19 -1.19 0.83
C GLU A 130 5.10 -0.59 -0.27
N HIS A 131 4.88 -0.98 -1.54
CA HIS A 131 5.62 -0.44 -2.68
C HIS A 131 5.49 1.08 -2.79
N VAL A 132 4.27 1.62 -2.68
CA VAL A 132 4.05 3.08 -2.74
C VAL A 132 4.80 3.79 -1.61
N PHE A 133 4.70 3.30 -0.38
CA PHE A 133 5.39 3.93 0.73
C PHE A 133 6.90 3.84 0.60
N HIS A 134 7.47 2.65 0.34
CA HIS A 134 8.92 2.48 0.27
C HIS A 134 9.57 3.11 -0.97
N LYS A 135 8.88 3.18 -2.10
CA LYS A 135 9.46 3.69 -3.36
C LYS A 135 9.13 5.13 -3.68
N ILE A 136 8.08 5.70 -3.07
CA ILE A 136 7.61 7.06 -3.38
C ILE A 136 7.65 7.96 -2.15
N VAL A 137 7.10 7.52 -1.02
CA VAL A 137 6.92 8.36 0.17
C VAL A 137 8.19 8.46 1.01
N LEU A 138 8.75 7.31 1.42
CA LEU A 138 9.91 7.26 2.31
C LEU A 138 11.19 7.88 1.72
N PRO A 139 11.50 7.82 0.41
CA PRO A 139 12.64 8.55 -0.14
C PRO A 139 12.60 10.05 0.13
N VAL A 140 11.39 10.63 0.29
CA VAL A 140 11.19 12.07 0.51
C VAL A 140 10.97 12.41 1.99
N TRP A 141 10.32 11.52 2.76
CA TRP A 141 9.85 11.84 4.12
C TRP A 141 10.41 10.96 5.24
N ARG A 142 11.35 10.06 4.98
CA ARG A 142 11.84 9.04 5.94
C ARG A 142 12.08 9.59 7.35
N GLY A 143 12.91 10.63 7.49
CA GLY A 143 13.26 11.24 8.77
C GLY A 143 12.33 12.35 9.25
N ARG A 144 11.24 12.64 8.52
CA ARG A 144 10.32 13.72 8.88
C ARG A 144 9.43 13.28 10.03
N ILE A 145 9.15 14.20 10.96
CA ILE A 145 8.18 13.99 12.04
C ILE A 145 6.77 14.07 11.43
N ILE A 146 5.88 13.16 11.82
CA ILE A 146 4.53 13.07 11.23
C ILE A 146 3.71 14.34 11.45
N HIS A 147 3.89 14.98 12.61
CA HIS A 147 3.20 16.23 12.97
C HIS A 147 3.59 17.43 12.11
N ASP A 148 4.76 17.36 11.46
CA ASP A 148 5.27 18.41 10.56
C ASP A 148 4.81 18.18 9.10
N VAL A 149 4.05 17.11 8.82
CA VAL A 149 3.51 16.84 7.51
C VAL A 149 2.22 17.64 7.29
N GLU A 150 2.28 18.66 6.46
CA GLU A 150 1.18 19.53 6.12
C GLU A 150 0.57 19.21 4.75
N ARG A 151 -0.60 19.78 4.46
CA ARG A 151 -1.28 19.63 3.16
C ARG A 151 -0.40 20.02 1.97
N ARG A 152 0.46 21.06 2.12
CA ARG A 152 1.39 21.46 1.06
C ARG A 152 2.34 20.33 0.68
N HIS A 153 2.87 19.58 1.65
CA HIS A 153 3.79 18.46 1.41
C HIS A 153 3.09 17.28 0.71
N ILE A 154 1.81 17.02 1.04
CA ILE A 154 1.00 16.01 0.32
C ILE A 154 0.86 16.41 -1.14
N ARG A 155 0.48 17.67 -1.40
CA ARG A 155 0.29 18.19 -2.75
C ARG A 155 1.59 18.12 -3.56
N GLU A 156 2.66 18.65 -3.04
CA GLU A 156 3.99 18.62 -3.67
C GLU A 156 4.40 17.20 -4.06
N LEU A 157 4.28 16.23 -3.13
CA LEU A 157 4.64 14.83 -3.41
C LEU A 157 3.79 14.25 -4.55
N VAL A 158 2.48 14.44 -4.53
CA VAL A 158 1.60 13.83 -5.54
C VAL A 158 1.71 14.55 -6.89
N GLU A 159 1.93 15.86 -6.91
CA GLU A 159 2.16 16.64 -8.14
C GLU A 159 3.48 16.23 -8.80
N ASN A 160 4.55 16.05 -8.02
CA ASN A 160 5.83 15.54 -8.55
C ASN A 160 5.68 14.13 -9.18
N VAL A 161 4.92 13.25 -8.58
CA VAL A 161 4.62 11.93 -9.17
C VAL A 161 3.75 12.06 -10.41
N ALA A 162 2.87 13.04 -10.46
CA ALA A 162 1.92 13.22 -11.56
C ALA A 162 2.58 13.68 -12.87
N VAL A 163 3.76 14.30 -12.82
CA VAL A 163 4.51 14.74 -14.01
C VAL A 163 4.68 13.59 -15.01
N ASP A 164 5.15 12.44 -14.53
CA ASP A 164 5.42 11.29 -15.39
C ASP A 164 4.34 10.20 -15.29
N ARG A 165 3.68 10.10 -14.14
CA ARG A 165 2.81 8.97 -13.80
C ARG A 165 1.50 9.42 -13.12
N PRO A 166 0.60 10.09 -13.86
CA PRO A 166 -0.59 10.74 -13.28
C PRO A 166 -1.54 9.76 -12.56
N VAL A 167 -1.75 8.57 -13.08
CA VAL A 167 -2.58 7.54 -12.41
C VAL A 167 -1.93 7.03 -11.12
N LEU A 168 -0.60 6.90 -11.11
CA LEU A 168 0.13 6.50 -9.91
C LEU A 168 0.06 7.58 -8.83
N ALA A 169 0.07 8.86 -9.21
CA ALA A 169 -0.11 9.98 -8.29
C ALA A 169 -1.48 9.92 -7.57
N ASN A 170 -2.57 9.65 -8.31
CA ASN A 170 -3.88 9.43 -7.72
C ASN A 170 -3.89 8.26 -6.73
N ARG A 171 -3.23 7.14 -7.09
CA ARG A 171 -3.09 5.97 -6.21
C ARG A 171 -2.25 6.30 -4.97
N THR A 172 -1.17 7.07 -5.13
CA THR A 172 -0.33 7.53 -4.03
C THR A 172 -1.15 8.37 -3.04
N LEU A 173 -1.95 9.33 -3.53
CA LEU A 173 -2.85 10.11 -2.69
C LEU A 173 -3.86 9.23 -1.94
N ALA A 174 -4.42 8.21 -2.59
CA ALA A 174 -5.34 7.28 -1.94
C ALA A 174 -4.67 6.47 -0.81
N HIS A 175 -3.43 6.02 -1.02
CA HIS A 175 -2.66 5.33 0.01
C HIS A 175 -2.28 6.25 1.18
N LEU A 176 -1.86 7.50 0.88
CA LEU A 176 -1.58 8.52 1.89
C LEU A 176 -2.84 8.84 2.72
N SER A 177 -3.99 9.05 2.06
CA SER A 177 -5.25 9.32 2.74
C SER A 177 -5.62 8.19 3.70
N LYS A 178 -5.43 6.93 3.29
CA LYS A 178 -5.70 5.77 4.14
C LYS A 178 -4.75 5.71 5.34
N PHE A 179 -3.47 6.01 5.14
CA PHE A 179 -2.47 6.05 6.20
C PHE A 179 -2.75 7.15 7.22
N PHE A 180 -2.98 8.39 6.76
CA PHE A 180 -3.24 9.51 7.65
C PHE A 180 -4.58 9.37 8.38
N ASN A 181 -5.62 8.78 7.78
CA ASN A 181 -6.86 8.45 8.46
C ASN A 181 -6.64 7.39 9.55
N TRP A 182 -5.81 6.38 9.30
CA TRP A 182 -5.43 5.39 10.31
C TRP A 182 -4.68 6.03 11.50
N LEU A 183 -3.84 7.04 11.26
CA LEU A 183 -3.19 7.81 12.32
C LEU A 183 -4.19 8.66 13.13
N CYS A 184 -5.21 9.22 12.46
CA CYS A 184 -6.30 9.93 13.15
C CYS A 184 -7.13 8.98 14.03
N GLU A 185 -7.45 7.77 13.54
CA GLU A 185 -8.17 6.73 14.30
C GLU A 185 -7.41 6.27 15.57
N ARG A 186 -6.11 6.53 15.65
CA ARG A 186 -5.22 6.18 16.77
C ARG A 186 -4.80 7.38 17.62
N ASP A 187 -5.40 8.53 17.37
CA ASP A 187 -5.10 9.79 18.06
C ASP A 187 -3.63 10.24 17.96
N VAL A 188 -2.87 9.70 16.97
CA VAL A 188 -1.49 10.16 16.69
C VAL A 188 -1.51 11.58 16.13
N ILE A 189 -2.48 11.89 15.26
CA ILE A 189 -2.72 13.23 14.74
C ILE A 189 -4.20 13.59 14.85
N LYS A 190 -4.48 14.89 15.00
CA LYS A 190 -5.85 15.40 15.15
C LYS A 190 -6.67 15.42 13.85
N ALA A 191 -6.01 15.65 12.72
CA ALA A 191 -6.66 15.75 11.41
C ALA A 191 -5.72 15.30 10.30
N SER A 192 -6.29 14.69 9.25
CA SER A 192 -5.52 14.22 8.10
C SER A 192 -5.07 15.39 7.21
N PRO A 193 -3.78 15.54 6.91
CA PRO A 193 -3.29 16.56 5.97
C PRO A 193 -3.74 16.30 4.53
N CYS A 194 -4.27 15.11 4.22
CA CYS A 194 -4.85 14.80 2.92
C CYS A 194 -6.25 15.40 2.73
N ALA A 195 -6.89 15.91 3.79
CA ALA A 195 -8.22 16.49 3.69
C ALA A 195 -8.26 17.67 2.71
N GLY A 196 -9.16 17.62 1.72
CA GLY A 196 -9.31 18.65 0.70
C GLY A 196 -8.24 18.63 -0.41
N VAL A 197 -7.30 17.69 -0.41
CA VAL A 197 -6.39 17.49 -1.56
C VAL A 197 -7.13 16.72 -2.64
N LYS A 198 -7.22 17.33 -3.84
CA LYS A 198 -7.85 16.69 -5.00
C LYS A 198 -6.85 15.80 -5.73
N PRO A 199 -7.31 14.68 -6.34
CA PRO A 199 -6.47 13.89 -7.24
C PRO A 199 -5.87 14.78 -8.35
N PRO A 200 -4.55 14.72 -8.61
CA PRO A 200 -3.89 15.58 -9.59
C PRO A 200 -4.27 15.29 -11.03
N ALA A 201 -4.79 14.09 -11.31
CA ALA A 201 -5.13 13.69 -12.66
C ALA A 201 -6.57 13.18 -12.78
N LYS A 202 -7.24 13.56 -13.86
CA LYS A 202 -8.55 12.99 -14.22
C LYS A 202 -8.34 11.61 -14.85
N GLU A 203 -8.80 10.56 -14.16
CA GLU A 203 -8.76 9.21 -14.73
C GLU A 203 -9.91 9.04 -15.74
N GLN A 204 -9.57 8.63 -16.96
CA GLN A 204 -10.54 8.23 -17.95
C GLN A 204 -10.73 6.71 -17.89
N ALA A 205 -11.98 6.27 -17.87
CA ALA A 205 -12.27 4.85 -17.98
C ALA A 205 -11.85 4.37 -19.37
N ARG A 206 -11.16 3.23 -19.44
CA ARG A 206 -10.85 2.58 -20.70
C ARG A 206 -12.13 1.95 -21.26
N ASP A 207 -12.36 2.13 -22.53
CA ASP A 207 -13.49 1.58 -23.31
C ASP A 207 -13.06 0.64 -24.44
N ARG A 208 -11.77 0.28 -24.49
CA ARG A 208 -11.15 -0.54 -25.53
C ARG A 208 -11.79 -1.94 -25.61
N VAL A 209 -12.30 -2.27 -26.78
CA VAL A 209 -12.84 -3.58 -27.19
C VAL A 209 -12.09 -4.02 -28.44
N LEU A 210 -11.63 -5.27 -28.51
CA LEU A 210 -10.98 -5.82 -29.68
C LEU A 210 -12.05 -6.10 -30.75
N ASN A 211 -11.75 -5.74 -31.98
CA ASN A 211 -12.59 -6.10 -33.13
C ASN A 211 -12.32 -7.54 -33.58
N ASP A 212 -13.11 -8.02 -34.57
CA ASP A 212 -13.10 -9.40 -35.01
C ASP A 212 -11.75 -9.80 -35.65
N ASP A 213 -11.11 -8.90 -36.39
CA ASP A 213 -9.77 -9.14 -36.97
C ASP A 213 -8.69 -9.18 -35.90
N GLU A 214 -8.79 -8.34 -34.89
CA GLU A 214 -7.88 -8.36 -33.75
C GLU A 214 -8.04 -9.63 -32.92
N ILE A 215 -9.28 -10.13 -32.75
CA ILE A 215 -9.57 -11.43 -32.09
C ILE A 215 -8.92 -12.56 -32.89
N LYS A 216 -9.09 -12.57 -34.21
CA LYS A 216 -8.46 -13.57 -35.07
C LYS A 216 -6.96 -13.56 -35.01
N THR A 217 -6.34 -12.36 -35.02
CA THR A 217 -4.90 -12.18 -34.95
C THR A 217 -4.36 -12.58 -33.56
N LEU A 218 -5.06 -12.20 -32.50
CA LEU A 218 -4.75 -12.61 -31.13
C LEU A 218 -4.77 -14.13 -30.99
N TRP A 219 -5.80 -14.78 -31.49
CA TRP A 219 -5.93 -16.24 -31.43
C TRP A 219 -4.76 -16.96 -32.08
N ARG A 220 -4.34 -16.49 -33.28
CA ARG A 220 -3.15 -17.01 -33.96
C ARG A 220 -1.87 -16.75 -33.17
N ALA A 221 -1.72 -15.54 -32.64
CA ALA A 221 -0.56 -15.16 -31.82
C ALA A 221 -0.45 -16.00 -30.53
N CYS A 222 -1.55 -16.50 -30.00
CA CYS A 222 -1.52 -17.43 -28.85
C CYS A 222 -0.75 -18.73 -29.16
N GLY A 223 -0.69 -19.16 -30.41
CA GLY A 223 0.11 -20.33 -30.83
C GLY A 223 1.62 -20.06 -30.92
N THR A 224 2.07 -18.82 -30.85
CA THR A 224 3.47 -18.41 -30.99
C THR A 224 4.13 -17.96 -29.69
N VAL A 225 3.37 -17.89 -28.60
CA VAL A 225 3.86 -17.52 -27.26
C VAL A 225 4.08 -18.77 -26.40
N ASP A 226 4.42 -18.55 -25.13
CA ASP A 226 4.59 -19.65 -24.17
C ASP A 226 3.42 -20.65 -24.22
N PRO A 227 3.69 -21.97 -24.29
CA PRO A 227 2.68 -23.02 -24.47
C PRO A 227 1.57 -23.07 -23.42
N LEU A 228 1.79 -22.49 -22.25
CA LEU A 228 0.75 -22.37 -21.19
C LEU A 228 0.05 -21.02 -21.25
N ALA A 229 0.75 -19.98 -21.70
CA ALA A 229 0.21 -18.64 -21.75
C ALA A 229 -0.79 -18.45 -22.87
N GLY A 230 -0.56 -19.03 -24.03
CA GLY A 230 -1.49 -19.00 -25.17
C GLY A 230 -2.87 -19.54 -24.81
N PRO A 231 -2.98 -20.79 -24.32
CA PRO A 231 -4.24 -21.36 -23.83
C PRO A 231 -4.90 -20.53 -22.73
N ALA A 232 -4.13 -19.95 -21.79
CA ALA A 232 -4.68 -19.08 -20.76
C ALA A 232 -5.34 -17.83 -21.35
N ILE A 233 -4.72 -17.18 -22.36
CA ILE A 233 -5.30 -16.04 -23.08
C ILE A 233 -6.58 -16.45 -23.84
N GLN A 234 -6.57 -17.59 -24.51
CA GLN A 234 -7.74 -18.12 -25.20
C GLN A 234 -8.90 -18.39 -24.22
N LEU A 235 -8.63 -18.96 -23.05
CA LEU A 235 -9.64 -19.15 -22.00
C LEU A 235 -10.14 -17.82 -21.42
N MET A 236 -9.28 -16.80 -21.25
CA MET A 236 -9.75 -15.47 -20.88
C MET A 236 -10.71 -14.90 -21.90
N LEU A 237 -10.45 -15.09 -23.19
CA LEU A 237 -11.32 -14.65 -24.29
C LEU A 237 -12.62 -15.44 -24.34
N LEU A 238 -12.61 -16.75 -24.13
CA LEU A 238 -13.81 -17.59 -24.20
C LEU A 238 -14.72 -17.44 -22.98
N THR A 239 -14.14 -17.22 -21.78
CA THR A 239 -14.90 -17.20 -20.52
C THR A 239 -15.19 -15.80 -19.98
N GLY A 240 -14.43 -14.79 -20.43
CA GLY A 240 -14.49 -13.44 -19.89
C GLY A 240 -13.98 -13.34 -18.44
N GLN A 241 -13.33 -14.36 -17.86
CA GLN A 241 -12.87 -14.31 -16.49
C GLN A 241 -11.60 -13.49 -16.32
N ARG A 242 -11.30 -13.07 -15.07
CA ARG A 242 -10.13 -12.21 -14.81
C ARG A 242 -8.85 -13.00 -15.00
N CYS A 243 -7.80 -12.32 -15.49
CA CYS A 243 -6.49 -12.91 -15.73
C CYS A 243 -5.99 -13.74 -14.53
N GLY A 244 -6.04 -13.20 -13.30
CA GLY A 244 -5.60 -13.93 -12.11
C GLY A 244 -6.48 -15.12 -11.73
N GLU A 245 -7.76 -15.12 -12.12
CA GLU A 245 -8.67 -16.24 -11.93
C GLU A 245 -8.32 -17.39 -12.91
N VAL A 246 -8.11 -17.05 -14.20
CA VAL A 246 -7.74 -18.04 -15.23
C VAL A 246 -6.35 -18.61 -15.00
N VAL A 247 -5.32 -17.77 -14.81
CA VAL A 247 -3.93 -18.23 -14.60
C VAL A 247 -3.78 -19.10 -13.36
N GLY A 248 -4.62 -18.87 -12.34
CA GLY A 248 -4.65 -19.69 -11.16
C GLY A 248 -5.67 -20.84 -11.20
N MET A 249 -6.23 -21.21 -12.35
CA MET A 249 -7.22 -22.28 -12.50
C MET A 249 -6.65 -23.63 -12.01
N ARG A 250 -7.52 -24.37 -11.33
CA ARG A 250 -7.20 -25.69 -10.78
C ARG A 250 -8.07 -26.76 -11.40
N ARG A 251 -7.53 -27.95 -11.59
CA ARG A 251 -8.31 -29.11 -12.08
C ARG A 251 -9.42 -29.49 -11.11
N SER A 252 -9.16 -29.42 -9.80
CA SER A 252 -10.16 -29.66 -8.75
C SER A 252 -11.34 -28.67 -8.75
N GLU A 253 -11.20 -27.52 -9.42
CA GLU A 253 -12.29 -26.55 -9.57
C GLU A 253 -13.23 -26.86 -10.74
N ILE A 254 -12.90 -27.86 -11.59
CA ILE A 254 -13.65 -28.21 -12.79
C ILE A 254 -14.41 -29.51 -12.53
N SER A 255 -15.73 -29.46 -12.68
CA SER A 255 -16.59 -30.64 -12.59
C SER A 255 -17.50 -30.68 -13.82
N GLY A 256 -17.29 -31.69 -14.67
CA GLY A 256 -17.94 -31.76 -15.97
C GLY A 256 -17.62 -30.52 -16.81
N ASP A 257 -18.65 -29.78 -17.20
CA ASP A 257 -18.54 -28.56 -17.98
C ASP A 257 -18.70 -27.28 -17.15
N VAL A 258 -18.43 -27.33 -15.85
CA VAL A 258 -18.54 -26.18 -14.95
C VAL A 258 -17.22 -25.96 -14.19
N TRP A 259 -16.67 -24.76 -14.30
CA TRP A 259 -15.58 -24.27 -13.48
C TRP A 259 -16.11 -23.48 -12.30
N THR A 260 -15.84 -23.93 -11.07
CA THR A 260 -16.28 -23.32 -9.82
C THR A 260 -15.16 -22.56 -9.12
N LEU A 261 -15.29 -21.26 -9.02
CA LEU A 261 -14.39 -20.38 -8.27
C LEU A 261 -14.93 -20.18 -6.85
N LEU A 262 -14.16 -20.58 -5.85
CA LEU A 262 -14.50 -20.37 -4.45
C LEU A 262 -14.33 -18.88 -4.03
N PRO A 263 -14.99 -18.43 -2.95
CA PRO A 263 -14.94 -17.03 -2.48
C PRO A 263 -13.54 -16.46 -2.29
N GLU A 264 -12.58 -17.27 -1.84
CA GLU A 264 -11.20 -16.88 -1.59
C GLU A 264 -10.48 -16.46 -2.88
N ARG A 265 -10.88 -17.06 -4.01
CA ARG A 265 -10.30 -16.80 -5.32
C ARG A 265 -10.94 -15.64 -6.05
N THR A 266 -12.20 -15.30 -5.76
CA THR A 266 -12.93 -14.22 -6.42
C THR A 266 -12.66 -12.85 -5.77
N LYS A 267 -12.65 -11.78 -6.57
CA LYS A 267 -12.41 -10.42 -6.06
C LYS A 267 -13.51 -9.94 -5.10
N ASN A 268 -14.76 -10.34 -5.35
CA ASN A 268 -15.95 -9.97 -4.58
C ASN A 268 -16.27 -10.92 -3.42
N LYS A 269 -15.45 -11.94 -3.19
CA LYS A 269 -15.64 -12.98 -2.15
C LYS A 269 -16.94 -13.76 -2.29
N GLN A 270 -17.43 -13.94 -3.52
CA GLN A 270 -18.61 -14.77 -3.81
C GLN A 270 -18.21 -15.99 -4.61
N ARG A 271 -18.84 -17.15 -4.33
CA ARG A 271 -18.75 -18.33 -5.19
C ARG A 271 -19.21 -17.96 -6.59
N HIS A 272 -18.49 -18.44 -7.59
CA HIS A 272 -18.81 -18.14 -8.99
C HIS A 272 -18.67 -19.38 -9.85
N GLU A 273 -19.74 -19.76 -10.52
CA GLU A 273 -19.78 -20.89 -11.45
C GLU A 273 -19.75 -20.35 -12.89
N VAL A 274 -18.77 -20.84 -13.64
CA VAL A 274 -18.51 -20.48 -15.03
C VAL A 274 -18.78 -21.73 -15.90
N PRO A 275 -19.88 -21.79 -16.65
CA PRO A 275 -20.06 -22.84 -17.64
C PRO A 275 -18.95 -22.76 -18.70
N LEU A 276 -18.33 -23.88 -19.01
CA LEU A 276 -17.28 -24.00 -20.01
C LEU A 276 -17.90 -24.41 -21.35
N SER A 277 -17.64 -23.65 -22.41
CA SER A 277 -18.02 -24.02 -23.74
C SER A 277 -17.21 -25.24 -24.23
N ARG A 278 -17.69 -25.94 -25.25
CA ARG A 278 -16.97 -27.04 -25.88
C ARG A 278 -15.54 -26.65 -26.28
N GLN A 279 -15.35 -25.45 -26.81
CA GLN A 279 -14.04 -24.93 -27.21
C GLN A 279 -13.14 -24.68 -25.99
N ALA A 280 -13.70 -24.19 -24.88
CA ALA A 280 -12.94 -24.01 -23.65
C ALA A 280 -12.50 -25.33 -23.05
N LEU A 281 -13.37 -26.34 -23.03
CA LEU A 281 -13.04 -27.69 -22.58
C LEU A 281 -11.93 -28.31 -23.46
N ALA A 282 -12.02 -28.20 -24.76
CA ALA A 282 -11.00 -28.73 -25.68
C ALA A 282 -9.62 -28.10 -25.43
N ILE A 283 -9.56 -26.81 -25.07
CA ILE A 283 -8.30 -26.16 -24.69
C ILE A 283 -7.81 -26.73 -23.35
N ILE A 284 -8.66 -26.89 -22.37
CA ILE A 284 -8.31 -27.41 -21.04
C ILE A 284 -7.76 -28.86 -21.13
N ASP A 285 -8.41 -29.69 -21.91
CA ASP A 285 -8.06 -31.11 -22.12
C ASP A 285 -6.71 -31.25 -22.86
N ALA A 286 -6.37 -30.30 -23.71
CA ALA A 286 -5.10 -30.27 -24.43
C ALA A 286 -3.90 -29.83 -23.57
N ILE A 287 -4.12 -29.28 -22.36
CA ILE A 287 -3.03 -28.85 -21.48
C ILE A 287 -2.47 -30.06 -20.71
N PRO A 288 -1.15 -30.34 -20.82
CA PRO A 288 -0.53 -31.45 -20.09
C PRO A 288 -0.72 -31.36 -18.57
N GLY A 289 -0.98 -32.47 -17.93
CA GLY A 289 -1.04 -32.59 -16.47
C GLY A 289 0.37 -32.72 -15.89
N VAL A 290 0.99 -31.62 -15.53
CA VAL A 290 2.34 -31.58 -14.93
C VAL A 290 2.27 -31.48 -13.39
N ASP A 291 1.19 -30.91 -12.86
CA ASP A 291 0.89 -30.76 -11.44
C ASP A 291 -0.45 -31.44 -11.16
N GLU A 292 -0.64 -31.95 -9.97
CA GLU A 292 -1.89 -32.64 -9.60
C GLU A 292 -3.10 -31.72 -9.64
N ASP A 293 -2.93 -30.41 -9.41
CA ASP A 293 -4.07 -29.50 -9.28
C ASP A 293 -4.00 -28.27 -10.22
N TYR A 294 -2.86 -27.57 -10.33
CA TYR A 294 -2.80 -26.34 -11.16
C TYR A 294 -2.76 -26.65 -12.66
N LEU A 295 -3.68 -26.02 -13.41
CA LEU A 295 -3.77 -26.20 -14.86
C LEU A 295 -2.59 -25.57 -15.60
N PHE A 296 -2.21 -24.32 -15.24
CA PHE A 296 -1.16 -23.56 -15.92
C PHE A 296 0.16 -23.64 -15.14
N THR A 297 0.82 -24.78 -15.21
CA THR A 297 2.14 -24.99 -14.59
C THR A 297 3.01 -25.84 -15.50
N SER A 298 4.30 -25.48 -15.58
CA SER A 298 5.31 -26.24 -16.31
C SER A 298 6.14 -27.17 -15.40
N SER A 299 6.01 -27.03 -14.09
CA SER A 299 6.62 -27.89 -13.08
C SER A 299 5.93 -27.64 -11.73
N PRO A 300 6.09 -28.53 -10.73
CA PRO A 300 5.50 -28.33 -9.40
C PRO A 300 5.88 -27.01 -8.72
N THR A 301 6.99 -26.39 -9.13
CA THR A 301 7.50 -25.15 -8.56
C THR A 301 7.28 -23.92 -9.44
N ARG A 302 6.95 -24.09 -10.74
CA ARG A 302 6.86 -22.99 -11.70
C ARG A 302 5.44 -22.86 -12.27
N ARG A 303 4.68 -21.95 -11.70
CA ARG A 303 3.35 -21.57 -12.20
C ARG A 303 3.45 -20.39 -13.16
N LEU A 304 2.52 -20.35 -14.11
CA LEU A 304 2.29 -19.16 -14.91
C LEU A 304 1.87 -18.01 -13.96
N GLY A 305 2.59 -16.89 -13.96
CA GLY A 305 2.33 -15.80 -13.01
C GLY A 305 2.30 -14.43 -13.66
N ASN A 306 3.45 -13.94 -14.08
CA ASN A 306 3.54 -12.61 -14.68
C ASN A 306 3.20 -12.66 -16.17
N MET A 307 2.05 -12.10 -16.54
CA MET A 307 1.59 -12.04 -17.92
C MET A 307 2.12 -10.83 -18.72
N ALA A 308 2.92 -9.95 -18.10
CA ALA A 308 3.44 -8.78 -18.80
C ALA A 308 4.39 -9.13 -19.95
N PRO A 309 5.35 -10.06 -19.82
CA PRO A 309 6.17 -10.49 -20.94
C PRO A 309 5.36 -11.15 -22.06
N VAL A 310 4.34 -11.94 -21.70
CA VAL A 310 3.42 -12.56 -22.66
C VAL A 310 2.67 -11.51 -23.45
N LYS A 311 2.17 -10.46 -22.77
CA LYS A 311 1.48 -9.34 -23.43
C LYS A 311 2.41 -8.62 -24.44
N VAL A 312 3.66 -8.41 -24.09
CA VAL A 312 4.67 -7.81 -25.01
C VAL A 312 4.88 -8.71 -26.23
N ALA A 313 5.04 -10.01 -26.03
CA ALA A 313 5.19 -10.97 -27.15
C ALA A 313 3.94 -10.99 -28.06
N LEU A 314 2.74 -11.00 -27.48
CA LEU A 314 1.49 -10.89 -28.25
C LEU A 314 1.43 -9.59 -29.05
N ASP A 315 1.82 -8.45 -28.49
CA ASP A 315 1.84 -7.17 -29.22
C ASP A 315 2.79 -7.19 -30.42
N THR A 316 3.93 -7.85 -30.28
CA THR A 316 4.90 -8.01 -31.39
C THR A 316 4.29 -8.77 -32.55
N HIS A 317 3.51 -9.83 -32.29
CA HIS A 317 2.86 -10.63 -33.31
C HIS A 317 1.59 -10.00 -33.86
N MET A 318 0.77 -9.38 -32.98
CA MET A 318 -0.51 -8.79 -33.37
C MET A 318 -0.37 -7.45 -34.08
N LYS A 319 0.63 -6.64 -33.71
CA LYS A 319 0.78 -5.23 -34.14
C LYS A 319 -0.53 -4.45 -34.07
N PRO A 320 -1.18 -4.39 -32.90
CA PRO A 320 -2.51 -3.80 -32.78
C PRO A 320 -2.49 -2.32 -33.13
N ALA A 321 -3.51 -1.85 -33.84
CA ALA A 321 -3.64 -0.44 -34.22
C ALA A 321 -3.80 0.50 -33.01
N GLN A 322 -4.35 -0.02 -31.91
CA GLN A 322 -4.54 0.72 -30.66
C GLN A 322 -4.03 -0.09 -29.46
N PRO A 323 -3.41 0.55 -28.46
CA PRO A 323 -2.93 -0.12 -27.25
C PRO A 323 -4.08 -0.81 -26.50
N TRP A 324 -3.87 -2.05 -26.11
CA TRP A 324 -4.80 -2.85 -25.32
C TRP A 324 -4.12 -3.49 -24.11
N VAL A 325 -4.91 -3.95 -23.14
CA VAL A 325 -4.44 -4.69 -21.96
C VAL A 325 -5.26 -5.97 -21.81
N LEU A 326 -4.76 -6.97 -21.09
CA LEU A 326 -5.45 -8.25 -20.90
C LEU A 326 -6.89 -8.11 -20.35
N HIS A 327 -7.15 -7.07 -19.57
CA HIS A 327 -8.51 -6.80 -19.06
C HIS A 327 -9.49 -6.34 -20.15
N ASP A 328 -8.98 -5.87 -21.30
CA ASP A 328 -9.83 -5.49 -22.43
C ASP A 328 -10.44 -6.72 -23.12
N LEU A 329 -9.84 -7.92 -22.96
CA LEU A 329 -10.47 -9.18 -23.39
C LEU A 329 -11.82 -9.39 -22.70
N ARG A 330 -11.91 -9.08 -21.42
CA ARG A 330 -13.16 -9.20 -20.68
C ARG A 330 -14.20 -8.17 -21.13
N ARG A 331 -13.77 -6.96 -21.54
CA ARG A 331 -14.66 -5.97 -22.20
C ARG A 331 -15.11 -6.46 -23.55
N THR A 332 -14.21 -7.09 -24.30
CA THR A 332 -14.50 -7.69 -25.61
C THR A 332 -15.56 -8.78 -25.49
N VAL A 333 -15.44 -9.69 -24.51
CA VAL A 333 -16.44 -10.73 -24.23
C VAL A 333 -17.79 -10.11 -23.86
N ALA A 334 -17.82 -9.12 -22.97
CA ALA A 334 -19.06 -8.44 -22.59
C ALA A 334 -19.77 -7.79 -23.78
N SER A 335 -19.02 -7.01 -24.57
CA SER A 335 -19.54 -6.32 -25.75
C SER A 335 -19.94 -7.31 -26.86
N GLY A 336 -19.17 -8.39 -27.04
CA GLY A 336 -19.47 -9.45 -27.99
C GLY A 336 -20.74 -10.20 -27.63
N MET A 337 -20.94 -10.60 -26.39
CA MET A 337 -22.18 -11.21 -25.93
C MET A 337 -23.39 -10.27 -26.10
N ALA A 338 -23.22 -8.96 -25.77
CA ALA A 338 -24.27 -7.97 -26.00
C ALA A 338 -24.65 -7.87 -27.49
N ARG A 339 -23.66 -7.86 -28.40
CA ARG A 339 -23.84 -7.87 -29.84
C ARG A 339 -24.61 -9.13 -30.31
N LEU A 340 -24.41 -10.26 -29.62
CA LEU A 340 -25.16 -11.50 -29.86
C LEU A 340 -26.57 -11.51 -29.23
N GLY A 341 -27.03 -10.40 -28.65
CA GLY A 341 -28.36 -10.29 -28.06
C GLY A 341 -28.48 -10.90 -26.66
N VAL A 342 -27.37 -11.18 -25.99
CA VAL A 342 -27.42 -11.67 -24.61
C VAL A 342 -27.84 -10.53 -23.66
N ARG A 343 -28.83 -10.79 -22.79
CA ARG A 343 -29.36 -9.80 -21.86
C ARG A 343 -28.31 -9.36 -20.82
N LEU A 344 -28.29 -8.07 -20.50
CA LEU A 344 -27.31 -7.48 -19.57
C LEU A 344 -27.20 -8.22 -18.22
N PRO A 345 -28.29 -8.65 -17.54
CA PRO A 345 -28.17 -9.40 -16.29
C PRO A 345 -27.39 -10.72 -16.44
N VAL A 346 -27.51 -11.41 -17.57
CA VAL A 346 -26.77 -12.65 -17.88
C VAL A 346 -25.29 -12.32 -18.06
N ILE A 347 -24.95 -11.25 -18.79
CA ILE A 347 -23.57 -10.80 -19.00
C ILE A 347 -22.93 -10.44 -17.65
N GLU A 348 -23.61 -9.69 -16.78
CA GLU A 348 -23.10 -9.34 -15.46
C GLU A 348 -22.85 -10.57 -14.58
N LYS A 349 -23.75 -11.58 -14.64
CA LYS A 349 -23.57 -12.85 -13.92
C LYS A 349 -22.43 -13.67 -14.51
N VAL A 350 -22.25 -13.76 -15.83
CA VAL A 350 -21.08 -14.39 -16.47
C VAL A 350 -19.79 -13.74 -15.97
N LEU A 351 -19.77 -12.42 -15.88
CA LEU A 351 -18.60 -11.67 -15.46
C LEU A 351 -18.42 -11.58 -13.94
N ASN A 352 -19.32 -12.10 -13.13
CA ASN A 352 -19.29 -11.94 -11.66
C ASN A 352 -19.13 -10.46 -11.24
N HIS A 353 -19.93 -9.58 -11.86
CA HIS A 353 -20.00 -8.18 -11.48
C HIS A 353 -21.00 -7.99 -10.33
N VAL A 354 -20.62 -7.21 -9.32
CA VAL A 354 -21.47 -6.84 -8.16
C VAL A 354 -21.98 -5.39 -8.29
N SER A 355 -21.69 -4.73 -9.42
CA SER A 355 -22.04 -3.33 -9.70
C SER A 355 -23.14 -3.26 -10.78
N GLY A 356 -23.82 -2.14 -10.88
CA GLY A 356 -24.90 -1.96 -11.89
C GLY A 356 -26.26 -2.43 -11.39
N SER A 357 -26.96 -3.20 -12.22
CA SER A 357 -28.33 -3.70 -11.95
C SER A 357 -28.48 -4.50 -10.65
N PHE A 358 -27.40 -5.04 -10.09
CA PHE A 358 -27.39 -5.84 -8.86
C PHE A 358 -26.93 -5.08 -7.62
N ARG A 359 -26.79 -3.74 -7.67
CA ARG A 359 -26.53 -2.92 -6.48
C ARG A 359 -27.84 -2.52 -5.80
N GLY A 360 -27.90 -2.59 -4.48
CA GLY A 360 -29.07 -2.20 -3.68
C GLY A 360 -30.13 -3.30 -3.59
N LEU A 361 -31.41 -2.91 -3.55
CA LEU A 361 -32.55 -3.80 -3.33
C LEU A 361 -32.65 -4.94 -4.35
N VAL A 362 -32.32 -4.70 -5.62
CA VAL A 362 -32.36 -5.73 -6.69
C VAL A 362 -31.41 -6.89 -6.36
N GLY A 363 -30.20 -6.61 -5.87
CA GLY A 363 -29.23 -7.65 -5.48
C GLY A 363 -29.64 -8.49 -4.28
N VAL A 364 -30.52 -7.96 -3.41
CA VAL A 364 -31.07 -8.68 -2.27
C VAL A 364 -32.15 -9.66 -2.68
N TYR A 365 -33.00 -9.29 -3.64
CA TYR A 365 -34.15 -10.10 -4.06
C TYR A 365 -33.88 -11.03 -5.24
N GLN A 366 -32.95 -10.69 -6.15
CA GLN A 366 -32.69 -11.47 -7.36
C GLN A 366 -31.57 -12.51 -7.13
N ARG A 367 -31.96 -13.66 -6.56
CA ARG A 367 -31.06 -14.79 -6.28
C ARG A 367 -30.89 -15.78 -7.43
N HIS A 368 -31.54 -15.54 -8.56
CA HIS A 368 -31.44 -16.42 -9.73
C HIS A 368 -30.02 -16.39 -10.32
N GLU A 369 -29.41 -17.56 -10.49
CA GLU A 369 -27.99 -17.69 -10.94
C GLU A 369 -27.84 -17.74 -12.47
N TYR A 370 -28.95 -17.76 -13.22
CA TYR A 370 -28.94 -17.77 -14.69
C TYR A 370 -28.06 -18.88 -15.29
N ALA A 371 -28.02 -20.08 -14.69
CA ALA A 371 -27.09 -21.14 -15.07
C ALA A 371 -27.23 -21.58 -16.52
N ALA A 372 -28.46 -21.79 -16.98
CA ALA A 372 -28.76 -22.18 -18.36
C ALA A 372 -28.43 -21.06 -19.35
N GLU A 373 -28.82 -19.82 -19.04
CA GLU A 373 -28.56 -18.65 -19.87
C GLU A 373 -27.07 -18.31 -19.96
N LYS A 374 -26.32 -18.47 -18.86
CA LYS A 374 -24.86 -18.33 -18.88
C LYS A 374 -24.20 -19.35 -19.80
N ARG A 375 -24.67 -20.61 -19.75
CA ARG A 375 -24.18 -21.69 -20.61
C ARG A 375 -24.45 -21.38 -22.10
N ASP A 376 -25.68 -21.01 -22.46
CA ASP A 376 -26.03 -20.61 -23.80
C ASP A 376 -25.19 -19.40 -24.26
N ALA A 377 -25.10 -18.37 -23.46
CA ALA A 377 -24.35 -17.16 -23.79
C ALA A 377 -22.87 -17.44 -24.08
N LEU A 378 -22.21 -18.24 -23.22
CA LEU A 378 -20.80 -18.58 -23.39
C LEU A 378 -20.56 -19.52 -24.55
N GLN A 379 -21.49 -20.47 -24.83
CA GLN A 379 -21.38 -21.34 -25.99
C GLN A 379 -21.60 -20.56 -27.31
N ARG A 380 -22.58 -19.65 -27.37
CA ARG A 380 -22.79 -18.77 -28.52
C ARG A 380 -21.60 -17.86 -28.79
N TRP A 381 -21.03 -17.27 -27.72
CA TRP A 381 -19.81 -16.45 -27.81
C TRP A 381 -18.63 -17.28 -28.35
N ALA A 382 -18.41 -18.48 -27.82
CA ALA A 382 -17.32 -19.35 -28.24
C ALA A 382 -17.48 -19.78 -29.71
N ASN A 383 -18.70 -20.11 -30.15
CA ASN A 383 -18.99 -20.42 -31.56
C ASN A 383 -18.69 -19.21 -32.48
N HIS A 384 -19.02 -18.01 -32.02
CA HIS A 384 -18.73 -16.76 -32.74
C HIS A 384 -17.22 -16.53 -32.90
N VAL A 385 -16.44 -16.72 -31.85
CA VAL A 385 -14.97 -16.65 -31.89
C VAL A 385 -14.39 -17.73 -32.82
N GLU A 386 -14.88 -18.97 -32.72
CA GLU A 386 -14.44 -20.08 -33.56
C GLU A 386 -14.71 -19.78 -35.05
N GLY A 387 -15.84 -19.14 -35.38
CA GLY A 387 -16.17 -18.71 -36.74
C GLY A 387 -15.14 -17.77 -37.34
N PHE A 388 -14.63 -16.79 -36.56
CA PHE A 388 -13.55 -15.90 -37.03
C PHE A 388 -12.23 -16.62 -37.21
N VAL A 389 -11.92 -17.52 -36.29
CA VAL A 389 -10.62 -18.21 -36.27
C VAL A 389 -10.51 -19.20 -37.44
N THR A 390 -11.58 -19.97 -37.67
CA THR A 390 -11.59 -21.04 -38.68
C THR A 390 -12.01 -20.56 -40.06
N GLY A 391 -12.55 -19.35 -40.19
CA GLY A 391 -13.10 -18.82 -41.44
C GLY A 391 -14.40 -19.50 -41.86
N LYS A 392 -15.01 -20.37 -41.03
CA LYS A 392 -16.32 -20.95 -41.26
C LYS A 392 -17.34 -19.99 -40.66
N ALA A 393 -18.18 -19.38 -41.48
CA ALA A 393 -19.33 -18.64 -40.98
C ALA A 393 -20.12 -19.55 -40.04
N ALA A 394 -20.44 -19.07 -38.83
CA ALA A 394 -21.38 -19.76 -37.97
C ALA A 394 -22.67 -19.90 -38.81
N GLY A 395 -23.02 -21.12 -39.19
CA GLY A 395 -24.26 -21.36 -39.91
C GLY A 395 -25.42 -20.92 -39.03
N ASP A 396 -25.97 -19.76 -39.32
CA ASP A 396 -27.22 -19.28 -38.74
C ASP A 396 -28.32 -20.26 -39.16
N LYS A 397 -28.59 -21.26 -38.34
CA LYS A 397 -29.92 -21.86 -38.32
C LYS A 397 -30.82 -20.83 -37.65
N ILE A 398 -31.28 -19.84 -38.44
CA ILE A 398 -32.46 -19.04 -38.11
C ILE A 398 -33.61 -20.02 -38.09
N VAL A 399 -33.98 -20.52 -36.92
CA VAL A 399 -35.26 -21.18 -36.74
C VAL A 399 -36.31 -20.07 -36.80
N GLN A 400 -36.90 -19.85 -37.98
CA GLN A 400 -38.11 -19.04 -38.10
C GLN A 400 -39.17 -19.72 -37.23
N MET A 401 -39.50 -19.12 -36.10
CA MET A 401 -40.72 -19.44 -35.38
C MET A 401 -41.91 -19.01 -36.26
N THR A 402 -42.48 -19.96 -36.97
CA THR A 402 -43.78 -19.79 -37.59
C THR A 402 -44.81 -19.59 -36.48
N ALA A 403 -45.34 -18.38 -36.39
CA ALA A 403 -46.51 -18.10 -35.57
C ALA A 403 -47.66 -18.96 -36.07
N ARG A 404 -48.10 -19.94 -35.29
CA ARG A 404 -49.41 -20.58 -35.50
C ARG A 404 -50.47 -19.59 -35.07
N ARG A 405 -51.35 -19.28 -36.01
CA ARG A 405 -52.60 -18.56 -35.79
C ARG A 405 -53.55 -19.39 -34.92
#